data_699a342ed6154ae24e6fc264352a89a8
#
_entry.id   699a342ed6154ae24e6fc264352a89a8
#
_cell.length_a   1.000
_cell.length_b   1.000
_cell.length_c   1.000
_cell.angle_alpha   90.00
_cell.angle_beta   90.00
_cell.angle_gamma   90.00
#
_symmetry.space_group_name_H-M   'P 1'
#
loop_
_entity.id
_entity.type
_entity.pdbx_description
1 polymer ?
#
loop_
_entity_poly.entity_id
_entity_poly.type
_entity_poly.pdbx_seq_one_letter_code
_entity_poly.pdbx_strand_id
1 'polypeptide(L)'
;SQNARGVIARYTSKDLKHWEDQGIFFENDMGSDANMECPTLLKYGDYWYLTFSDQWPSRVVHYRMAKDSKGPFVKPERDYFDASGFYAGKMVKDKDSLYLVGWTPTKAGKQDKNPTDWAGNLVAHQLKQREDGTLYPVPVEKAAERLQKQVETTPITERGDVAGAGKSYHFDGAGYA
;
A
#
# COMPACT_ATOMS: atom_id res chain seq x y z
N SER A 1 -2.77 13.80 27.05
CA SER A 1 -1.78 14.77 26.52
C SER A 1 -2.28 15.30 25.18
N GLN A 2 -2.27 16.61 25.00
CA GLN A 2 -2.85 17.27 23.81
C GLN A 2 -2.08 17.04 22.49
N ASN A 3 -0.99 16.24 22.49
CA ASN A 3 -0.14 16.01 21.31
C ASN A 3 0.30 14.54 21.21
N ALA A 4 -0.56 13.59 21.55
CA ALA A 4 -0.24 12.18 21.30
C ALA A 4 -0.20 11.92 19.79
N ARG A 5 0.97 11.56 19.26
CA ARG A 5 1.17 11.13 17.88
C ARG A 5 1.64 9.68 17.88
N GLY A 6 1.25 8.93 16.90
CA GLY A 6 1.83 7.61 16.66
C GLY A 6 3.32 7.72 16.40
N VAL A 7 4.10 6.80 16.91
CA VAL A 7 5.56 6.75 16.72
C VAL A 7 6.02 5.36 16.31
N ILE A 8 7.11 5.30 15.57
CA ILE A 8 7.88 4.08 15.35
C ILE A 8 9.11 4.18 16.24
N ALA A 9 9.22 3.28 17.22
CA ALA A 9 10.38 3.16 18.08
C ALA A 9 11.44 2.23 17.45
N ARG A 10 12.69 2.43 17.79
CA ARG A 10 13.80 1.61 17.35
C ARG A 10 14.51 0.95 18.52
N TYR A 11 14.73 -0.32 18.37
CA TYR A 11 15.54 -1.12 19.27
C TYR A 11 16.68 -1.78 18.49
N THR A 12 17.83 -1.97 19.14
CA THR A 12 18.98 -2.67 18.57
C THR A 12 19.38 -3.82 19.47
N SER A 13 19.89 -4.88 18.85
CA SER A 13 20.43 -6.04 19.58
C SER A 13 21.61 -6.62 18.84
N LYS A 14 22.58 -7.15 19.58
CA LYS A 14 23.74 -7.88 19.05
C LYS A 14 23.53 -9.40 19.07
N ASP A 15 22.59 -9.89 19.86
CA ASP A 15 22.40 -11.32 20.14
C ASP A 15 20.93 -11.77 20.00
N LEU A 16 20.01 -10.86 19.65
CA LEU A 16 18.56 -11.08 19.56
C LEU A 16 17.88 -11.45 20.91
N LYS A 17 18.61 -11.33 22.03
CA LYS A 17 18.10 -11.59 23.38
C LYS A 17 18.06 -10.32 24.22
N HIS A 18 19.09 -9.48 24.09
CA HIS A 18 19.20 -8.23 24.81
C HIS A 18 19.00 -7.09 23.84
N TRP A 19 18.04 -6.22 24.13
CA TRP A 19 17.63 -5.13 23.26
C TRP A 19 17.84 -3.79 23.94
N GLU A 20 18.44 -2.87 23.22
CA GLU A 20 18.66 -1.49 23.65
C GLU A 20 17.65 -0.58 22.97
N ASP A 21 16.92 0.21 23.76
CA ASP A 21 16.03 1.24 23.27
C ASP A 21 16.84 2.40 22.66
N GLN A 22 16.58 2.70 21.40
CA GLN A 22 17.21 3.80 20.66
C GLN A 22 16.27 5.00 20.51
N GLY A 23 15.14 4.98 21.19
CA GLY A 23 14.13 6.03 21.17
C GLY A 23 13.28 6.05 19.91
N ILE A 24 12.69 7.22 19.63
CA ILE A 24 11.80 7.42 18.49
C ILE A 24 12.60 7.43 17.20
N PHE A 25 12.23 6.54 16.29
CA PHE A 25 12.81 6.46 14.96
C PHE A 25 12.09 7.38 13.96
N PHE A 26 10.78 7.40 14.03
CA PHE A 26 9.94 8.23 13.16
C PHE A 26 8.63 8.60 13.87
N GLU A 27 8.23 9.85 13.76
CA GLU A 27 6.96 10.36 14.27
C GLU A 27 5.95 10.51 13.15
N ASN A 28 4.67 10.29 13.47
CA ASN A 28 3.57 10.49 12.54
C ASN A 28 3.54 11.94 12.01
N ASP A 29 3.70 12.07 10.71
CA ASP A 29 3.68 13.33 9.96
C ASP A 29 2.41 13.52 9.12
N MET A 30 1.38 12.69 9.35
CA MET A 30 0.13 12.72 8.58
C MET A 30 -0.89 13.75 9.10
N GLY A 31 -0.56 14.47 10.16
CA GLY A 31 -1.46 15.46 10.76
C GLY A 31 -2.58 14.85 11.61
N SER A 32 -2.51 13.56 11.92
CA SER A 32 -3.45 12.83 12.76
C SER A 32 -2.74 12.19 13.96
N ASP A 33 -3.49 11.64 14.89
CA ASP A 33 -3.00 10.85 16.01
C ASP A 33 -2.88 9.34 15.69
N ALA A 34 -3.07 8.97 14.43
CA ALA A 34 -3.07 7.58 13.99
C ALA A 34 -1.77 6.86 14.37
N ASN A 35 -1.92 5.61 14.78
CA ASN A 35 -0.80 4.70 14.90
C ASN A 35 -0.23 4.36 13.52
N MET A 36 1.07 4.16 13.48
CA MET A 36 1.79 3.67 12.31
C MET A 36 2.11 2.19 12.54
N GLU A 37 1.35 1.33 11.89
CA GLU A 37 1.42 -0.12 12.11
C GLU A 37 2.23 -0.83 11.04
N CYS A 38 2.74 -2.00 11.37
CA CYS A 38 3.45 -2.89 10.46
C CYS A 38 4.62 -2.23 9.71
N PRO A 39 5.52 -1.47 10.36
CA PRO A 39 6.59 -0.80 9.65
C PRO A 39 7.54 -1.77 8.96
N THR A 40 8.08 -1.35 7.82
CA THR A 40 9.21 -1.99 7.14
C THR A 40 10.20 -0.92 6.73
N LEU A 41 11.46 -1.13 7.04
CA LEU A 41 12.58 -0.30 6.57
C LEU A 41 13.45 -1.13 5.63
N LEU A 42 13.61 -0.69 4.38
CA LEU A 42 14.33 -1.44 3.35
C LEU A 42 15.06 -0.50 2.40
N LYS A 43 16.28 -0.89 1.99
CA LYS A 43 17.04 -0.19 0.95
C LYS A 43 16.75 -0.78 -0.42
N TYR A 44 16.39 0.10 -1.38
CA TYR A 44 16.23 -0.25 -2.79
C TYR A 44 16.77 0.88 -3.66
N GLY A 45 17.66 0.54 -4.59
CA GLY A 45 18.44 1.54 -5.31
C GLY A 45 19.22 2.43 -4.35
N ASP A 46 19.17 3.72 -4.57
CA ASP A 46 19.88 4.74 -3.78
C ASP A 46 19.10 5.24 -2.57
N TYR A 47 17.93 4.68 -2.29
CA TYR A 47 17.04 5.16 -1.25
C TYR A 47 16.71 4.11 -0.21
N TRP A 48 16.42 4.58 0.99
CA TRP A 48 15.77 3.85 2.05
C TRP A 48 14.29 4.18 2.05
N TYR A 49 13.47 3.17 2.18
CA TYR A 49 12.02 3.28 2.22
C TYR A 49 11.51 2.77 3.54
N LEU A 50 10.72 3.60 4.22
CA LEU A 50 9.97 3.25 5.42
C LEU A 50 8.51 3.14 5.02
N THR A 51 7.92 1.94 5.09
CA THR A 51 6.48 1.77 4.92
C THR A 51 5.80 1.55 6.25
N PHE A 52 4.57 1.97 6.35
CA PHE A 52 3.69 1.71 7.49
C PHE A 52 2.23 1.85 7.06
N SER A 53 1.32 1.26 7.84
CA SER A 53 -0.12 1.39 7.62
C SER A 53 -0.73 2.32 8.64
N ASP A 54 -1.64 3.20 8.23
CA ASP A 54 -2.46 3.98 9.13
C ASP A 54 -3.76 3.22 9.44
N GLN A 55 -4.11 3.10 10.71
CA GLN A 55 -5.36 2.48 11.11
C GLN A 55 -6.56 3.37 10.81
N TRP A 56 -6.35 4.67 10.87
CA TRP A 56 -7.28 5.74 10.52
C TRP A 56 -6.52 7.00 10.10
N PRO A 57 -7.08 7.92 9.34
CA PRO A 57 -8.43 7.87 8.79
C PRO A 57 -8.54 7.07 7.50
N SER A 58 -7.43 6.80 6.81
CA SER A 58 -7.45 6.35 5.41
C SER A 58 -7.37 4.84 5.26
N ARG A 59 -6.74 4.13 6.21
CA ARG A 59 -6.48 2.67 6.16
C ARG A 59 -5.74 2.25 4.90
N VAL A 60 -4.63 2.90 4.64
CA VAL A 60 -3.76 2.63 3.50
C VAL A 60 -2.33 2.32 3.95
N VAL A 61 -1.53 1.80 3.04
CA VAL A 61 -0.09 1.63 3.26
C VAL A 61 0.64 2.84 2.71
N HIS A 62 1.23 3.60 3.60
CA HIS A 62 2.06 4.77 3.30
C HIS A 62 3.53 4.40 3.12
N TYR A 63 4.30 5.29 2.48
CA TYR A 63 5.75 5.22 2.54
C TYR A 63 6.40 6.59 2.71
N ARG A 64 7.61 6.56 3.22
CA ARG A 64 8.55 7.67 3.29
C ARG A 64 9.86 7.22 2.67
N MET A 65 10.65 8.16 2.17
CA MET A 65 11.93 7.86 1.53
C MET A 65 13.05 8.74 2.06
N ALA A 66 14.27 8.21 2.10
CA ALA A 66 15.46 8.92 2.55
C ALA A 66 16.70 8.42 1.82
N LYS A 67 17.76 9.22 1.80
CA LYS A 67 19.09 8.78 1.31
C LYS A 67 19.86 7.98 2.37
N ASP A 68 19.54 8.16 3.63
CA ASP A 68 20.18 7.47 4.76
C ASP A 68 19.16 6.64 5.54
N SER A 69 19.61 5.53 6.13
CA SER A 69 18.76 4.63 6.93
C SER A 69 18.17 5.27 8.18
N LYS A 70 18.76 6.37 8.63
CA LYS A 70 18.31 7.14 9.81
C LYS A 70 17.46 8.35 9.42
N GLY A 71 17.22 8.58 8.13
CA GLY A 71 16.53 9.74 7.61
C GLY A 71 17.47 10.92 7.30
N PRO A 72 16.94 12.15 7.15
CA PRO A 72 15.53 12.48 7.31
C PRO A 72 14.66 11.83 6.26
N PHE A 73 13.52 11.30 6.70
CA PHE A 73 12.52 10.70 5.80
C PHE A 73 11.59 11.77 5.26
N VAL A 74 11.42 11.79 3.94
CA VAL A 74 10.55 12.73 3.23
C VAL A 74 9.28 12.02 2.76
N LYS A 75 8.17 12.72 2.86
CA LYS A 75 6.88 12.31 2.33
C LYS A 75 6.83 12.69 0.85
N PRO A 76 6.69 11.72 -0.10
CA PRO A 76 6.42 12.05 -1.49
C PRO A 76 5.00 12.57 -1.67
N GLU A 77 4.71 13.24 -2.78
CA GLU A 77 3.40 13.78 -3.08
C GLU A 77 2.32 12.70 -3.04
N ARG A 78 2.56 11.57 -3.70
CA ARG A 78 1.74 10.36 -3.58
C ARG A 78 2.50 9.34 -2.73
N ASP A 79 2.14 9.27 -1.47
CA ASP A 79 2.82 8.48 -0.44
C ASP A 79 2.13 7.15 -0.10
N TYR A 80 1.20 6.70 -0.93
CA TYR A 80 0.47 5.44 -0.76
C TYR A 80 0.42 4.64 -2.06
N PHE A 81 0.17 3.34 -1.94
CA PHE A 81 0.28 2.40 -3.08
C PHE A 81 -1.07 1.94 -3.61
N ASP A 82 -2.09 1.86 -2.76
CA ASP A 82 -3.41 1.32 -3.11
C ASP A 82 -4.49 2.07 -2.34
N ALA A 83 -5.76 1.78 -2.68
CA ALA A 83 -6.91 2.38 -2.03
C ALA A 83 -7.10 1.87 -0.59
N SER A 84 -8.03 2.50 0.12
CA SER A 84 -8.46 2.08 1.46
C SER A 84 -8.87 0.60 1.47
N GLY A 85 -8.29 -0.14 2.39
CA GLY A 85 -8.52 -1.58 2.54
C GLY A 85 -7.28 -2.43 2.26
N PHE A 86 -6.34 -2.02 1.40
CA PHE A 86 -5.03 -2.69 1.32
C PHE A 86 -4.22 -2.32 2.55
N TYR A 87 -3.89 -3.31 3.37
CA TYR A 87 -3.36 -3.08 4.71
C TYR A 87 -2.19 -3.99 5.07
N ALA A 88 -1.44 -3.56 6.11
CA ALA A 88 -0.29 -4.28 6.69
C ALA A 88 0.78 -4.64 5.65
N GLY A 89 0.99 -3.75 4.66
CA GLY A 89 1.94 -3.97 3.59
C GLY A 89 3.37 -4.06 4.09
N LYS A 90 4.03 -5.17 3.73
CA LYS A 90 5.45 -5.42 4.01
C LYS A 90 6.24 -5.40 2.70
N MET A 91 7.28 -4.59 2.65
CA MET A 91 8.21 -4.61 1.52
C MET A 91 9.14 -5.81 1.60
N VAL A 92 9.33 -6.44 0.46
CA VAL A 92 10.26 -7.57 0.28
C VAL A 92 11.05 -7.35 -1.00
N LYS A 93 12.35 -7.56 -0.93
CA LYS A 93 13.22 -7.57 -2.11
C LYS A 93 13.55 -9.01 -2.50
N ASP A 94 13.32 -9.33 -3.76
CA ASP A 94 13.78 -10.58 -4.38
C ASP A 94 14.64 -10.23 -5.59
N LYS A 95 15.95 -10.52 -5.51
CA LYS A 95 16.95 -10.11 -6.49
C LYS A 95 16.86 -8.60 -6.76
N ASP A 96 16.51 -8.20 -7.96
CA ASP A 96 16.39 -6.81 -8.39
C ASP A 96 14.94 -6.29 -8.37
N SER A 97 14.02 -7.12 -7.91
CA SER A 97 12.60 -6.78 -7.83
C SER A 97 12.19 -6.42 -6.41
N LEU A 98 11.34 -5.42 -6.30
CA LEU A 98 10.75 -4.98 -5.05
C LEU A 98 9.25 -5.29 -5.06
N TYR A 99 8.78 -5.88 -3.97
CA TYR A 99 7.37 -6.24 -3.80
C TYR A 99 6.82 -5.62 -2.53
N LEU A 100 5.53 -5.34 -2.56
CA LEU A 100 4.75 -4.97 -1.39
C LEU A 100 3.64 -6.02 -1.21
N VAL A 101 3.67 -6.74 -0.10
CA VAL A 101 2.73 -7.81 0.19
C VAL A 101 1.89 -7.42 1.40
N GLY A 102 0.60 -7.44 1.26
CA GLY A 102 -0.36 -7.09 2.29
C GLY A 102 -1.64 -7.88 2.12
N TRP A 103 -2.73 -7.40 2.70
CA TRP A 103 -4.02 -8.05 2.58
C TRP A 103 -5.14 -7.03 2.33
N THR A 104 -6.21 -7.51 1.71
CA THR A 104 -7.46 -6.77 1.57
C THR A 104 -8.55 -7.45 2.39
N PRO A 105 -9.36 -6.69 3.15
CA PRO A 105 -10.38 -7.27 3.99
C PRO A 105 -11.47 -7.96 3.17
N THR A 106 -12.09 -8.96 3.76
CA THR A 106 -13.34 -9.54 3.26
C THR A 106 -14.54 -8.89 3.95
N LYS A 107 -15.71 -9.11 3.41
CA LYS A 107 -16.98 -8.72 4.05
C LYS A 107 -17.43 -9.76 5.05
N ALA A 108 -17.89 -9.33 6.23
CA ALA A 108 -18.40 -10.20 7.26
C ALA A 108 -19.53 -11.11 6.71
N GLY A 109 -19.39 -12.41 6.97
CA GLY A 109 -20.32 -13.40 6.43
C GLY A 109 -20.36 -13.46 4.90
N LYS A 110 -19.37 -12.93 4.19
CA LYS A 110 -19.29 -12.84 2.71
C LYS A 110 -20.50 -12.15 2.08
N GLN A 111 -21.01 -11.12 2.73
CA GLN A 111 -22.17 -10.34 2.28
C GLN A 111 -21.73 -8.89 1.99
N ASP A 112 -21.96 -8.37 0.81
CA ASP A 112 -21.48 -7.03 0.36
C ASP A 112 -21.94 -5.88 1.25
N LYS A 113 -23.14 -5.97 1.82
CA LYS A 113 -23.71 -4.97 2.73
C LYS A 113 -23.09 -4.95 4.13
N ASN A 114 -22.38 -6.00 4.51
CA ASN A 114 -21.82 -6.11 5.84
C ASN A 114 -20.50 -5.31 5.98
N PRO A 115 -20.09 -4.96 7.21
CA PRO A 115 -18.79 -4.34 7.45
C PRO A 115 -17.65 -5.25 7.00
N THR A 116 -16.48 -4.66 6.82
CA THR A 116 -15.24 -5.39 6.51
C THR A 116 -14.67 -6.06 7.75
N ASP A 117 -14.21 -7.31 7.58
CA ASP A 117 -13.45 -8.03 8.60
C ASP A 117 -11.98 -7.58 8.62
N TRP A 118 -11.29 -7.87 9.72
CA TRP A 118 -9.82 -7.90 9.74
C TRP A 118 -9.33 -9.15 9.01
N ALA A 119 -8.18 -9.00 8.33
CA ALA A 119 -7.60 -9.98 7.44
C ALA A 119 -8.51 -10.34 6.26
N GLY A 120 -8.00 -11.11 5.34
CA GLY A 120 -8.73 -11.47 4.12
C GLY A 120 -7.80 -12.07 3.08
N ASN A 121 -7.88 -11.59 1.85
CA ASN A 121 -7.08 -12.13 0.77
C ASN A 121 -5.68 -11.51 0.74
N LEU A 122 -4.68 -12.35 0.53
CA LEU A 122 -3.32 -11.89 0.26
C LEU A 122 -3.28 -11.15 -1.07
N VAL A 123 -2.67 -9.97 -1.06
CA VAL A 123 -2.43 -9.15 -2.25
C VAL A 123 -0.96 -8.80 -2.33
N ALA A 124 -0.40 -8.90 -3.52
CA ALA A 124 0.97 -8.50 -3.81
C ALA A 124 1.00 -7.51 -4.97
N HIS A 125 1.72 -6.43 -4.78
CA HIS A 125 2.11 -5.48 -5.82
C HIS A 125 3.60 -5.61 -6.09
N GLN A 126 4.00 -5.54 -7.33
CA GLN A 126 5.39 -5.25 -7.66
C GLN A 126 5.58 -3.75 -7.65
N LEU A 127 6.66 -3.27 -7.03
CA LEU A 127 6.96 -1.85 -6.97
C LEU A 127 8.04 -1.52 -7.99
N LYS A 128 7.84 -0.47 -8.74
CA LYS A 128 8.85 0.13 -9.62
C LYS A 128 9.28 1.48 -9.06
N GLN A 129 10.55 1.82 -9.29
CA GLN A 129 11.15 3.08 -8.86
C GLN A 129 11.28 4.03 -10.05
N ARG A 130 10.89 5.28 -9.88
CA ARG A 130 11.16 6.35 -10.83
C ARG A 130 12.57 6.91 -10.65
N GLU A 131 13.01 7.75 -11.57
CA GLU A 131 14.32 8.42 -11.52
C GLU A 131 14.50 9.28 -10.25
N ASP A 132 13.45 9.90 -9.77
CA ASP A 132 13.44 10.69 -8.54
C ASP A 132 13.42 9.84 -7.25
N GLY A 133 13.38 8.52 -7.38
CA GLY A 133 13.30 7.56 -6.30
C GLY A 133 11.87 7.26 -5.83
N THR A 134 10.84 7.94 -6.31
CA THR A 134 9.46 7.62 -5.90
C THR A 134 9.03 6.25 -6.40
N LEU A 135 8.19 5.58 -5.61
CA LEU A 135 7.69 4.23 -5.91
C LEU A 135 6.27 4.28 -6.46
N TYR A 136 5.96 3.32 -7.34
CA TYR A 136 4.60 3.09 -7.82
C TYR A 136 4.31 1.60 -8.00
N PRO A 137 3.08 1.16 -7.73
CA PRO A 137 2.70 -0.25 -7.87
C PRO A 137 2.39 -0.60 -9.33
N VAL A 138 2.74 -1.83 -9.67
CA VAL A 138 2.34 -2.50 -10.91
C VAL A 138 1.88 -3.93 -10.59
N PRO A 139 1.10 -4.58 -11.43
CA PRO A 139 0.81 -6.00 -11.29
C PRO A 139 2.10 -6.82 -11.22
N VAL A 140 2.10 -7.88 -10.42
CA VAL A 140 3.23 -8.81 -10.37
C VAL A 140 3.41 -9.43 -11.77
N GLU A 141 4.57 -9.23 -12.36
CA GLU A 141 4.87 -9.54 -13.77
C GLU A 141 4.47 -10.98 -14.17
N LYS A 142 4.90 -11.97 -13.37
CA LYS A 142 4.54 -13.38 -13.63
C LYS A 142 3.02 -13.66 -13.53
N ALA A 143 2.28 -12.89 -12.75
CA ALA A 143 0.83 -13.00 -12.72
C ALA A 143 0.20 -12.32 -13.94
N ALA A 144 0.70 -11.14 -14.29
CA ALA A 144 0.24 -10.41 -15.47
C ALA A 144 0.44 -11.22 -16.78
N GLU A 145 1.59 -11.89 -16.94
CA GLU A 145 1.87 -12.76 -18.08
C GLU A 145 0.80 -13.83 -18.31
N ARG A 146 0.25 -14.38 -17.22
CA ARG A 146 -0.82 -15.40 -17.31
C ARG A 146 -2.18 -14.82 -17.73
N LEU A 147 -2.36 -13.51 -17.61
CA LEU A 147 -3.61 -12.81 -17.90
C LEU A 147 -3.55 -12.02 -19.22
N GLN A 148 -2.51 -12.20 -20.02
CA GLN A 148 -2.29 -11.44 -21.26
C GLN A 148 -3.18 -11.88 -22.42
N LYS A 149 -3.85 -13.03 -22.35
CA LYS A 149 -4.74 -13.46 -23.41
C LYS A 149 -5.92 -12.50 -23.49
N GLN A 150 -5.93 -11.71 -24.56
CA GLN A 150 -7.05 -10.82 -24.84
C GLN A 150 -8.30 -11.66 -25.14
N VAL A 151 -9.38 -11.35 -24.44
CA VAL A 151 -10.69 -11.91 -24.71
C VAL A 151 -11.55 -10.83 -25.33
N GLU A 152 -12.11 -11.09 -26.50
CA GLU A 152 -13.09 -10.21 -27.09
C GLU A 152 -14.40 -10.31 -26.30
N THR A 153 -14.88 -9.18 -25.83
CA THR A 153 -16.14 -9.08 -25.08
C THR A 153 -17.06 -8.11 -25.81
N THR A 154 -18.33 -8.45 -25.87
CA THR A 154 -19.38 -7.55 -26.31
C THR A 154 -20.39 -7.42 -25.17
N PRO A 155 -20.65 -6.21 -24.67
CA PRO A 155 -21.68 -6.00 -23.67
C PRO A 155 -23.04 -6.45 -24.21
N ILE A 156 -23.75 -7.20 -23.40
CA ILE A 156 -25.11 -7.71 -23.74
C ILE A 156 -26.20 -6.96 -22.97
N THR A 157 -25.82 -6.17 -21.98
CA THR A 157 -26.76 -5.40 -21.15
C THR A 157 -26.08 -4.12 -20.68
N GLU A 158 -26.77 -3.01 -20.83
CA GLU A 158 -26.37 -1.71 -20.30
C GLU A 158 -27.51 -1.18 -19.40
N ARG A 159 -27.18 -0.58 -18.29
CA ARG A 159 -28.12 0.08 -17.37
C ARG A 159 -27.53 1.36 -16.80
N GLY A 160 -28.41 2.36 -16.62
CA GLY A 160 -28.03 3.67 -16.11
C GLY A 160 -27.50 4.59 -17.21
N ASP A 161 -26.83 5.64 -16.81
CA ASP A 161 -26.30 6.66 -17.72
C ASP A 161 -24.97 6.19 -18.31
N VAL A 162 -25.05 5.36 -19.34
CA VAL A 162 -23.90 4.76 -20.01
C VAL A 162 -23.89 5.22 -21.46
N ALA A 163 -22.78 5.77 -21.90
CA ALA A 163 -22.54 6.07 -23.30
C ALA A 163 -21.22 5.43 -23.74
N GLY A 164 -21.23 4.71 -24.83
CA GLY A 164 -20.01 4.09 -25.32
C GLY A 164 -20.19 3.40 -26.65
N ALA A 165 -19.06 3.13 -27.28
CA ALA A 165 -19.00 2.33 -28.49
C ALA A 165 -17.68 1.53 -28.52
N GLY A 166 -17.76 0.28 -28.92
CA GLY A 166 -16.58 -0.57 -29.07
C GLY A 166 -15.92 -0.93 -27.74
N LYS A 167 -14.76 -0.39 -27.45
CA LYS A 167 -13.94 -0.75 -26.26
C LYS A 167 -13.96 0.30 -25.14
N SER A 168 -14.73 1.37 -25.29
CA SER A 168 -14.77 2.49 -24.35
C SER A 168 -16.21 2.79 -23.94
N TYR A 169 -16.43 2.89 -22.64
CA TYR A 169 -17.72 3.27 -22.05
C TYR A 169 -17.51 4.45 -21.12
N HIS A 170 -18.43 5.38 -21.15
CA HIS A 170 -18.50 6.52 -20.27
C HIS A 170 -19.72 6.42 -19.37
N PHE A 171 -19.55 6.72 -18.08
CA PHE A 171 -20.63 6.65 -17.10
C PHE A 171 -20.83 8.04 -16.50
N ASP A 172 -21.97 8.64 -16.76
CA ASP A 172 -22.35 9.95 -16.21
C ASP A 172 -23.08 9.85 -14.85
N GLY A 173 -23.18 8.67 -14.31
CA GLY A 173 -23.82 8.39 -13.04
C GLY A 173 -23.61 6.94 -12.61
N ALA A 174 -24.61 6.36 -11.96
CA ALA A 174 -24.60 4.94 -11.63
C ALA A 174 -25.07 4.10 -12.83
N GLY A 175 -24.16 3.31 -13.38
CA GLY A 175 -24.45 2.43 -14.50
C GLY A 175 -23.50 1.24 -14.58
N TYR A 176 -23.81 0.29 -15.47
CA TYR A 176 -22.91 -0.81 -15.85
C TYR A 176 -23.11 -1.20 -17.32
N ALA A 177 -22.10 -1.80 -17.90
CA ALA A 177 -22.12 -2.37 -19.24
C ALA A 177 -21.47 -3.76 -19.27
#